data_a2960c463128c339b9a382df186b9653
#
_entry.id   a2960c463128c339b9a382df186b9653
#
_cell.length_a   1.000
_cell.length_b   1.000
_cell.length_c   1.000
_cell.angle_alpha   90.00
_cell.angle_beta   90.00
_cell.angle_gamma   90.00
#
_symmetry.space_group_name_H-M   'P 1'
#
loop_
_entity.id
_entity.type
_entity.pdbx_description
1 polymer ?
#
loop_
_entity_poly.entity_id
_entity_poly.type
_entity_poly.pdbx_seq_one_letter_code
_entity_poly.pdbx_strand_id
1 'polypeptide(L)' 'MKFIVAIIQPFKLDAVREGLSELGVEGLTATEVRGFGRQKGHREVYRGSEYTINYVPKVKIEIAVGD' A
#
# COMPACT_ATOMS: atom_id res chain seq x y z
N MET A 1 -8.35 -19.21 10.04
CA MET A 1 -7.49 -18.06 10.03
C MET A 1 -7.39 -17.48 8.65
N LYS A 2 -7.40 -16.21 8.52
CA LYS A 2 -7.29 -15.56 7.25
C LYS A 2 -6.12 -14.65 7.23
N PHE A 3 -5.57 -14.47 6.05
CA PHE A 3 -4.40 -13.63 5.90
C PHE A 3 -4.76 -12.52 4.95
N ILE A 4 -4.60 -11.31 5.36
CA ILE A 4 -4.98 -10.17 4.58
C ILE A 4 -3.75 -9.41 4.19
N VAL A 5 -3.66 -9.08 2.91
CA VAL A 5 -2.54 -8.30 2.40
C VAL A 5 -3.11 -7.07 1.74
N ALA A 6 -2.59 -5.92 2.05
CA ALA A 6 -3.07 -4.69 1.45
C ALA A 6 -1.90 -3.77 1.15
N ILE A 7 -2.02 -2.98 0.13
CA ILE A 7 -1.00 -2.02 -0.24
C ILE A 7 -1.59 -0.64 0.00
N ILE A 8 -0.94 0.16 0.81
CA ILE A 8 -1.49 1.46 1.16
C ILE A 8 -0.45 2.55 0.95
N GLN A 9 -0.90 3.76 0.98
CA GLN A 9 0.01 4.89 0.91
C GLN A 9 0.72 5.03 2.23
N PRO A 10 1.98 5.39 2.23
CA PRO A 10 2.75 5.38 3.47
C PRO A 10 2.16 6.24 4.58
N PHE A 11 1.61 7.37 4.22
CA PHE A 11 1.13 8.25 5.26
C PHE A 11 -0.15 7.76 5.90
N LYS A 12 -0.73 6.69 5.37
CA LYS A 12 -1.92 6.17 5.98
C LYS A 12 -1.65 5.05 6.94
N LEU A 13 -0.42 4.67 7.11
CA LEU A 13 -0.09 3.52 7.92
C LEU A 13 -0.56 3.67 9.36
N ASP A 14 -0.33 4.83 9.95
CA ASP A 14 -0.71 4.99 11.34
C ASP A 14 -2.23 4.92 11.52
N ALA A 15 -2.97 5.51 10.61
CA ALA A 15 -4.42 5.47 10.72
C ALA A 15 -4.94 4.05 10.57
N VAL A 16 -4.32 3.29 9.66
CA VAL A 16 -4.75 1.93 9.46
C VAL A 16 -4.44 1.10 10.70
N ARG A 17 -3.27 1.30 11.28
CA ARG A 17 -2.89 0.56 12.45
C ARG A 17 -3.82 0.86 13.61
N GLU A 18 -4.18 2.12 13.76
CA GLU A 18 -5.10 2.45 14.82
C GLU A 18 -6.46 1.86 14.61
N GLY A 19 -6.95 1.89 13.39
CA GLY A 19 -8.25 1.32 13.11
C GLY A 19 -8.28 -0.18 13.36
N LEU A 20 -7.20 -0.86 12.99
CA LEU A 20 -7.15 -2.29 13.19
C LEU A 20 -7.05 -2.63 14.66
N SER A 21 -6.34 -1.81 15.40
CA SER A 21 -6.21 -2.03 16.80
C SER A 21 -7.57 -1.93 17.49
N GLU A 22 -8.39 -0.99 17.05
CA GLU A 22 -9.70 -0.86 17.61
C GLU A 22 -10.57 -2.05 17.30
N LEU A 23 -10.29 -2.77 16.27
CA LEU A 23 -11.04 -3.94 15.92
C LEU A 23 -10.48 -5.19 16.59
N GLY A 24 -9.45 -5.05 17.35
CA GLY A 24 -8.87 -6.18 18.03
C GLY A 24 -7.74 -6.86 17.33
N VAL A 25 -7.28 -6.30 16.24
CA VAL A 25 -6.17 -6.89 15.52
C VAL A 25 -4.92 -6.35 16.14
N GLU A 26 -4.10 -7.20 16.71
CA GLU A 26 -2.96 -6.75 17.37
C GLU A 26 -1.65 -6.94 16.66
N GLY A 27 -1.60 -7.64 15.63
CA GLY A 27 -0.37 -7.86 14.92
C GLY A 27 -0.44 -7.48 13.50
N LEU A 28 0.57 -6.82 13.01
CA LEU A 28 0.58 -6.40 11.64
C LEU A 28 2.00 -6.28 11.22
N THR A 29 2.32 -6.67 10.04
CA THR A 29 3.64 -6.51 9.48
C THR A 29 3.57 -5.50 8.37
N ALA A 30 4.46 -4.55 8.37
CA ALA A 30 4.48 -3.53 7.34
C ALA A 30 5.83 -3.58 6.64
N THR A 31 5.81 -3.54 5.32
CA THR A 31 7.02 -3.57 4.54
C THR A 31 6.96 -2.44 3.54
N GLU A 32 8.04 -1.71 3.41
CA GLU A 32 8.06 -0.65 2.43
C GLU A 32 8.27 -1.25 1.08
N VAL A 33 7.47 -0.88 0.13
CA VAL A 33 7.55 -1.41 -1.22
C VAL A 33 7.40 -0.28 -2.20
N ARG A 34 7.59 -0.53 -3.46
CA ARG A 34 7.39 0.48 -4.46
C ARG A 34 6.43 -0.05 -5.45
N GLY A 35 5.50 0.74 -5.85
CA GLY A 35 4.51 0.34 -6.80
C GLY A 35 4.65 1.04 -8.09
N PHE A 36 4.26 0.38 -9.15
CA PHE A 36 4.29 1.00 -10.45
C PHE A 36 2.96 0.68 -11.07
N GLY A 37 2.27 1.61 -11.61
CA GLY A 37 1.01 1.35 -12.23
C GLY A 37 0.41 2.58 -12.77
N ARG A 38 -0.80 2.46 -13.36
CA ARG A 38 -1.40 3.55 -13.94
C ARG A 38 -1.97 4.44 -12.94
N GLN A 39 -1.70 5.62 -12.98
CA GLN A 39 -2.24 6.50 -12.03
C GLN A 39 -3.23 7.36 -12.63
N LYS A 40 -4.40 7.30 -12.22
CA LYS A 40 -5.39 8.03 -12.76
C LYS A 40 -5.21 9.47 -12.60
N GLY A 41 -5.29 10.23 -13.41
CA GLY A 41 -5.18 11.62 -13.29
C GLY A 41 -3.79 12.09 -13.39
N HIS A 42 -2.88 11.24 -13.54
CA HIS A 42 -1.64 11.68 -13.54
C HIS A 42 -1.14 11.36 -14.78
N ARG A 43 -0.97 11.97 -15.59
CA ARG A 43 -0.65 11.59 -16.78
C ARG A 43 0.59 11.68 -17.11
N GLU A 44 1.14 11.05 -17.41
CA GLU A 44 2.30 11.07 -17.74
C GLU A 44 2.40 10.96 -19.09
N VAL A 45 2.46 11.57 -19.71
CA VAL A 45 2.46 11.44 -20.95
C VAL A 45 3.63 11.42 -21.52
N TYR A 46 4.00 10.85 -22.12
CA TYR A 46 5.11 10.78 -22.64
C TYR A 46 5.18 10.75 -23.94
N ARG A 47 5.82 11.12 -24.41
CA ARG A 47 5.91 11.10 -25.63
C ARG A 47 6.79 10.31 -26.04
N GLY A 48 6.70 9.68 -26.30
CA GLY A 48 7.59 8.98 -26.80
C GLY A 48 8.43 8.31 -26.13
N SER A 49 9.33 8.11 -26.34
CA SER A 49 10.05 7.31 -25.68
C SER A 49 10.46 7.72 -24.51
N GLU A 50 10.36 8.69 -24.18
CA GLU A 50 10.78 9.00 -23.06
C GLU A 50 10.07 8.90 -22.01
N TYR A 51 9.41 8.11 -21.72
CA TYR A 51 8.77 8.12 -20.59
C TYR A 51 9.57 7.44 -19.62
N THR A 52 9.43 7.82 -18.42
CA THR A 52 10.21 7.19 -17.48
C THR A 52 9.32 6.46 -16.62
N ILE A 53 9.65 5.40 -16.10
CA ILE A 53 8.87 4.61 -15.24
C ILE A 53 9.09 5.10 -13.87
N ASN A 54 8.07 5.51 -13.21
CA ASN A 54 8.18 6.01 -11.89
C ASN A 54 7.65 5.03 -10.89
N TYR A 55 8.43 4.72 -9.89
CA TYR A 55 7.97 3.86 -8.84
C TYR A 55 7.57 4.75 -7.67
N VAL A 56 6.43 4.46 -7.11
CA VAL A 56 5.86 5.25 -6.03
C VAL A 56 5.98 4.47 -4.75
N PRO A 57 6.43 5.07 -3.68
CA PRO A 57 6.55 4.34 -2.43
C PRO A 57 5.20 3.95 -1.88
N LYS A 58 5.10 2.76 -1.40
CA LYS A 58 3.89 2.25 -0.81
C LYS A 58 4.27 1.38 0.36
N VAL A 59 3.30 0.99 1.13
CA VAL A 59 3.54 0.09 2.24
C VAL A 59 2.63 -1.11 2.07
N LYS A 60 3.22 -2.27 2.18
CA LYS A 60 2.44 -3.49 2.13
C LYS A 60 2.19 -3.91 3.56
N ILE A 61 0.96 -4.12 3.95
CA ILE A 61 0.67 -4.60 5.27
C ILE A 61 0.13 -6.01 5.18
N GLU A 62 0.47 -6.81 6.15
CA GLU A 62 0.04 -8.18 6.19
C GLU A 62 -0.49 -8.46 7.57
N ILE A 63 -1.67 -9.03 7.66
CA ILE A 63 -2.28 -9.29 8.91
C ILE A 63 -2.89 -10.66 8.91
N ALA A 64 -2.81 -11.36 10.00
CA ALA A 64 -3.47 -12.65 10.14
C ALA A 64 -4.61 -12.45 11.10
N VAL A 65 -5.78 -12.86 10.73
CA VAL A 65 -6.93 -12.69 11.60
C VAL A 65 -7.68 -13.99 11.69
N GLY A 66 -8.45 -14.11 12.71
CA GLY A 66 -9.23 -15.30 12.88
C GLY A 66 -10.46 -15.26 12.03
N ASP A 67 -11.09 -16.35 11.91
CA ASP A 67 -12.34 -16.42 11.19
C ASP A 67 -13.47 -15.87 12.03
#